data_768e91c5859d57a10aa052287fc05583
#
_entry.id   768e91c5859d57a10aa052287fc05583
#
_cell.length_a   1.000
_cell.length_b   1.000
_cell.length_c   1.000
_cell.angle_alpha   90.00
_cell.angle_beta   90.00
_cell.angle_gamma   90.00
#
_symmetry.space_group_name_H-M   'P 1'
#
loop_
_entity.id
_entity.type
_entity.pdbx_description
1 polymer ?
#
loop_
_entity_poly.entity_id
_entity_poly.type
_entity_poly.pdbx_seq_one_letter_code
_entity_poly.pdbx_strand_id
1 'polypeptide(L)'
;MSNNYRSKVTYEGKIMAGARALWKATGVKDEDFGKPIIAVANSFTQFVPGHVHLHDVGQLVVKEIEKAGGIAKEFNTIAVDDGIAMGHTGMLYSLPSRDIIADSVEYMVNAHKADALVCISNCDKVTPGMLMAAMRLNIPVIFVSGGPMEAGRVKGCDHKVDLIDAMIVSAEPNVSDEEVNAVESAACPTCGSCS
;
A
#
# COMPACT_ATOMS: atom_id res chain seq x y z
N MET A 1 19.06 15.01 -25.00
CA MET A 1 19.39 15.52 -23.66
C MET A 1 19.56 14.31 -22.76
N SER A 2 20.73 14.10 -22.12
CA SER A 2 20.89 12.99 -21.18
C SER A 2 20.07 13.33 -19.93
N ASN A 3 19.01 12.58 -19.69
CA ASN A 3 18.23 12.74 -18.46
C ASN A 3 19.15 12.47 -17.26
N ASN A 4 19.22 13.41 -16.33
CA ASN A 4 20.09 13.30 -15.16
C ASN A 4 19.36 12.56 -14.04
N TYR A 5 19.08 11.26 -14.25
CA TYR A 5 18.44 10.40 -13.26
C TYR A 5 19.36 10.14 -12.07
N ARG A 6 18.81 10.17 -10.84
CA ARG A 6 19.57 9.87 -9.63
C ARG A 6 20.01 8.40 -9.55
N SER A 7 19.28 7.51 -10.24
CA SER A 7 19.57 6.07 -10.35
C SER A 7 20.88 5.76 -11.09
N LYS A 8 21.42 6.69 -11.88
CA LYS A 8 22.67 6.51 -12.62
C LYS A 8 23.84 6.04 -11.76
N VAL A 9 23.91 6.52 -10.52
CA VAL A 9 24.97 6.11 -9.58
C VAL A 9 24.97 4.62 -9.27
N THR A 10 23.88 3.91 -9.57
CA THR A 10 23.75 2.47 -9.31
C THR A 10 24.20 1.60 -10.49
N TYR A 11 24.43 2.17 -11.66
CA TYR A 11 24.78 1.38 -12.87
C TYR A 11 25.86 2.00 -13.76
N GLU A 12 26.20 3.27 -13.61
CA GLU A 12 27.13 3.94 -14.52
C GLU A 12 28.59 3.63 -14.16
N GLY A 13 29.41 3.42 -15.20
CA GLY A 13 30.86 3.17 -15.08
C GLY A 13 31.24 1.73 -14.73
N LYS A 14 32.53 1.40 -14.91
CA LYS A 14 33.04 0.03 -14.72
C LYS A 14 32.90 -0.48 -13.29
N ILE A 15 33.09 0.39 -12.32
CA ILE A 15 33.03 0.04 -10.89
C ILE A 15 31.64 -0.48 -10.47
N MET A 16 30.60 -0.09 -11.20
CA MET A 16 29.22 -0.51 -10.91
C MET A 16 28.84 -1.85 -11.59
N ALA A 17 29.80 -2.62 -12.09
CA ALA A 17 29.53 -3.91 -12.72
C ALA A 17 28.79 -4.89 -11.78
N GLY A 18 29.15 -4.92 -10.50
CA GLY A 18 28.46 -5.74 -9.48
C GLY A 18 27.00 -5.33 -9.30
N ALA A 19 26.72 -4.04 -9.18
CA ALA A 19 25.37 -3.52 -9.05
C ALA A 19 24.54 -3.81 -10.32
N ARG A 20 25.10 -3.65 -11.52
CA ARG A 20 24.43 -4.03 -12.77
C ARG A 20 24.12 -5.53 -12.83
N ALA A 21 25.01 -6.38 -12.33
CA ALA A 21 24.76 -7.83 -12.28
C ALA A 21 23.54 -8.14 -11.39
N LEU A 22 23.39 -7.45 -10.23
CA LEU A 22 22.24 -7.59 -9.36
C LEU A 22 20.96 -7.04 -10.00
N TRP A 23 21.02 -5.90 -10.66
CA TRP A 23 19.88 -5.38 -11.43
C TRP A 23 19.42 -6.36 -12.51
N LYS A 24 20.36 -6.96 -13.25
CA LYS A 24 20.05 -7.98 -14.28
C LYS A 24 19.39 -9.21 -13.66
N ALA A 25 19.85 -9.65 -12.50
CA ALA A 25 19.22 -10.76 -11.76
C ALA A 25 17.77 -10.48 -11.35
N THR A 26 17.39 -9.20 -11.24
CA THR A 26 15.99 -8.78 -11.00
C THR A 26 15.21 -8.50 -12.30
N GLY A 27 15.74 -8.90 -13.46
CA GLY A 27 15.06 -8.80 -14.75
C GLY A 27 15.36 -7.54 -15.57
N VAL A 28 16.23 -6.61 -15.09
CA VAL A 28 16.65 -5.43 -15.86
C VAL A 28 17.59 -5.88 -16.99
N LYS A 29 17.35 -5.44 -18.21
CA LYS A 29 18.15 -5.78 -19.38
C LYS A 29 19.17 -4.68 -19.68
N ASP A 30 20.14 -4.98 -20.55
CA ASP A 30 21.16 -4.01 -20.94
C ASP A 30 20.57 -2.74 -21.61
N GLU A 31 19.53 -2.91 -22.41
CA GLU A 31 18.79 -1.82 -23.07
C GLU A 31 17.94 -0.96 -22.13
N ASP A 32 17.75 -1.41 -20.89
CA ASP A 32 16.98 -0.66 -19.88
C ASP A 32 17.83 0.34 -19.11
N PHE A 33 19.14 0.14 -19.05
CA PHE A 33 20.02 1.09 -18.38
C PHE A 33 19.98 2.46 -19.07
N GLY A 34 19.67 3.47 -18.28
CA GLY A 34 19.42 4.84 -18.77
C GLY A 34 17.94 5.24 -18.77
N LYS A 35 17.02 4.30 -18.55
CA LYS A 35 15.62 4.59 -18.24
C LYS A 35 15.44 4.96 -16.76
N PRO A 36 14.38 5.71 -16.39
CA PRO A 36 14.12 6.02 -14.98
C PRO A 36 13.72 4.75 -14.21
N ILE A 37 14.26 4.60 -13.01
CA ILE A 37 13.83 3.57 -12.06
C ILE A 37 12.73 4.14 -11.18
N ILE A 38 11.53 3.58 -11.29
CA ILE A 38 10.35 3.99 -10.54
C ILE A 38 10.10 2.97 -9.42
N ALA A 39 10.21 3.40 -8.18
CA ALA A 39 9.83 2.58 -7.04
C ALA A 39 8.30 2.53 -6.93
N VAL A 40 7.76 1.35 -6.64
CA VAL A 40 6.34 1.16 -6.33
C VAL A 40 6.24 0.66 -4.90
N ALA A 41 5.92 1.55 -3.98
CA ALA A 41 5.67 1.20 -2.58
C ALA A 41 4.22 0.74 -2.44
N ASN A 42 4.02 -0.54 -2.24
CA ASN A 42 2.71 -1.15 -2.03
C ASN A 42 2.49 -1.43 -0.53
N SER A 43 1.25 -1.44 -0.11
CA SER A 43 0.84 -1.81 1.24
C SER A 43 -0.02 -3.08 1.27
N PHE A 44 0.09 -3.93 0.25
CA PHE A 44 -0.58 -5.21 0.20
C PHE A 44 -0.30 -6.05 1.45
N THR A 45 -1.37 -6.60 2.02
CA THR A 45 -1.32 -7.61 3.07
C THR A 45 -2.64 -8.39 3.11
N GLN A 46 -2.61 -9.62 3.58
CA GLN A 46 -3.81 -10.44 3.81
C GLN A 46 -4.46 -10.16 5.19
N PHE A 47 -3.80 -9.39 6.05
CA PHE A 47 -4.33 -9.02 7.37
C PHE A 47 -5.36 -7.90 7.33
N VAL A 48 -5.37 -7.10 6.27
CA VAL A 48 -6.19 -5.88 6.17
C VAL A 48 -7.14 -6.00 4.99
N PRO A 49 -8.46 -6.08 5.18
CA PRO A 49 -9.44 -6.21 4.09
C PRO A 49 -9.27 -5.13 3.01
N GLY A 50 -8.98 -3.90 3.42
CA GLY A 50 -8.72 -2.78 2.51
C GLY A 50 -7.45 -2.91 1.66
N HIS A 51 -6.60 -3.90 1.92
CA HIS A 51 -5.29 -4.05 1.28
C HIS A 51 -5.10 -5.35 0.50
N VAL A 52 -6.02 -6.32 0.62
CA VAL A 52 -5.91 -7.63 -0.04
C VAL A 52 -5.81 -7.49 -1.57
N HIS A 53 -6.63 -6.63 -2.18
CA HIS A 53 -6.64 -6.41 -3.62
C HIS A 53 -5.47 -5.55 -4.14
N LEU A 54 -4.70 -4.92 -3.26
CA LEU A 54 -3.58 -4.07 -3.66
C LEU A 54 -2.43 -4.86 -4.30
N HIS A 55 -2.38 -6.19 -4.12
CA HIS A 55 -1.49 -7.05 -4.88
C HIS A 55 -1.72 -6.89 -6.40
N ASP A 56 -2.95 -7.02 -6.84
CA ASP A 56 -3.29 -6.94 -8.26
C ASP A 56 -3.16 -5.51 -8.80
N VAL A 57 -3.49 -4.52 -7.97
CA VAL A 57 -3.26 -3.09 -8.29
C VAL A 57 -1.76 -2.83 -8.50
N GLY A 58 -0.89 -3.39 -7.64
CA GLY A 58 0.56 -3.29 -7.77
C GLY A 58 1.06 -3.83 -9.11
N GLN A 59 0.61 -5.03 -9.48
CA GLN A 59 0.97 -5.65 -10.76
C GLN A 59 0.49 -4.84 -11.97
N LEU A 60 -0.68 -4.21 -11.87
CA LEU A 60 -1.18 -3.31 -12.91
C LEU A 60 -0.30 -2.06 -13.04
N VAL A 61 0.03 -1.43 -11.91
CA VAL A 61 0.89 -0.23 -11.88
C VAL A 61 2.28 -0.53 -12.46
N VAL A 62 2.90 -1.64 -12.06
CA VAL A 62 4.19 -2.10 -12.61
C VAL A 62 4.12 -2.20 -14.14
N LYS A 63 3.10 -2.86 -14.67
CA LYS A 63 2.86 -3.03 -16.10
C LYS A 63 2.73 -1.70 -16.86
N GLU A 64 1.99 -0.75 -16.30
CA GLU A 64 1.80 0.55 -16.94
C GLU A 64 3.07 1.42 -16.92
N ILE A 65 3.88 1.33 -15.85
CA ILE A 65 5.20 1.99 -15.80
C ILE A 65 6.14 1.41 -16.88
N GLU A 66 6.21 0.10 -16.99
CA GLU A 66 7.05 -0.58 -17.99
C GLU A 66 6.61 -0.24 -19.43
N LYS A 67 5.31 -0.22 -19.67
CA LYS A 67 4.72 0.19 -20.95
C LYS A 67 5.01 1.65 -21.29
N ALA A 68 5.10 2.51 -20.28
CA ALA A 68 5.51 3.91 -20.44
C ALA A 68 7.03 4.08 -20.63
N GLY A 69 7.81 3.00 -20.57
CA GLY A 69 9.27 3.00 -20.81
C GLY A 69 10.11 3.23 -19.56
N GLY A 70 9.54 3.11 -18.35
CA GLY A 70 10.28 3.11 -17.10
C GLY A 70 10.69 1.70 -16.66
N ILE A 71 11.52 1.62 -15.62
CA ILE A 71 11.85 0.38 -14.90
C ILE A 71 11.07 0.40 -13.58
N ALA A 72 10.04 -0.44 -13.45
CA ALA A 72 9.29 -0.55 -12.22
C ALA A 72 9.95 -1.53 -11.23
N LYS A 73 10.03 -1.15 -9.95
CA LYS A 73 10.49 -2.02 -8.87
C LYS A 73 9.53 -1.90 -7.69
N GLU A 74 8.74 -2.94 -7.51
CA GLU A 74 7.75 -3.01 -6.42
C GLU A 74 8.39 -3.56 -5.15
N PHE A 75 7.96 -3.02 -4.01
CA PHE A 75 8.21 -3.54 -2.68
C PHE A 75 7.01 -3.24 -1.77
N ASN A 76 6.87 -3.99 -0.68
CA ASN A 76 5.81 -3.76 0.28
C ASN A 76 6.34 -3.09 1.55
N THR A 77 5.53 -2.18 2.10
CA THR A 77 5.59 -1.79 3.51
C THR A 77 4.54 -2.56 4.32
N ILE A 78 4.53 -2.37 5.64
CA ILE A 78 3.53 -2.96 6.52
C ILE A 78 2.20 -2.19 6.42
N ALA A 79 1.12 -2.86 6.79
CA ALA A 79 -0.17 -2.24 7.11
C ALA A 79 -0.75 -2.91 8.35
N VAL A 80 -1.28 -2.10 9.27
CA VAL A 80 -1.96 -2.54 10.50
C VAL A 80 -3.43 -2.19 10.35
N ASP A 81 -4.31 -3.18 10.53
CA ASP A 81 -5.74 -2.97 10.62
C ASP A 81 -6.11 -2.55 12.04
N ASP A 82 -6.51 -1.31 12.21
CA ASP A 82 -6.90 -0.81 13.52
C ASP A 82 -8.33 -1.20 13.92
N GLY A 83 -9.19 -1.53 12.96
CA GLY A 83 -10.48 -2.15 13.23
C GLY A 83 -10.33 -3.52 13.90
N ILE A 84 -9.44 -4.38 13.37
CA ILE A 84 -9.12 -5.68 14.00
C ILE A 84 -8.37 -5.49 15.32
N ALA A 85 -7.54 -4.46 15.45
CA ALA A 85 -6.76 -4.17 16.66
C ALA A 85 -7.58 -3.46 17.77
N MET A 86 -8.75 -2.98 17.45
CA MET A 86 -9.61 -2.23 18.36
C MET A 86 -10.04 -3.07 19.58
N GLY A 87 -10.05 -2.46 20.76
CA GLY A 87 -10.47 -3.12 22.00
C GLY A 87 -9.42 -3.97 22.70
N HIS A 88 -8.20 -4.10 22.15
CA HIS A 88 -7.10 -4.83 22.78
C HIS A 88 -5.74 -4.14 22.58
N THR A 89 -4.67 -4.72 23.13
CA THR A 89 -3.32 -4.13 23.11
C THR A 89 -2.73 -3.95 21.70
N GLY A 90 -3.24 -4.62 20.68
CA GLY A 90 -2.86 -4.43 19.27
C GLY A 90 -3.03 -2.99 18.79
N MET A 91 -3.98 -2.24 19.36
CA MET A 91 -4.20 -0.83 19.01
C MET A 91 -3.01 0.07 19.30
N LEU A 92 -2.12 -0.31 20.22
CA LEU A 92 -0.88 0.41 20.51
C LEU A 92 0.07 0.46 19.33
N TYR A 93 -0.08 -0.44 18.35
CA TYR A 93 0.77 -0.52 17.15
C TYR A 93 0.19 0.24 15.95
N SER A 94 -1.08 0.65 16.02
CA SER A 94 -1.76 1.32 14.90
C SER A 94 -1.08 2.66 14.57
N LEU A 95 -1.15 3.64 15.45
CA LEU A 95 -0.62 4.98 15.18
C LEU A 95 0.91 5.00 14.94
N PRO A 96 1.75 4.31 15.73
CA PRO A 96 3.20 4.28 15.50
C PRO A 96 3.60 3.64 14.17
N SER A 97 2.73 2.84 13.53
CA SER A 97 3.02 2.25 12.22
C SER A 97 3.29 3.29 11.12
N ARG A 98 2.77 4.51 11.26
CA ARG A 98 3.05 5.62 10.33
C ARG A 98 4.53 5.89 10.16
N ASP A 99 5.27 5.94 11.27
CA ASP A 99 6.70 6.21 11.25
C ASP A 99 7.47 5.06 10.62
N ILE A 100 7.12 3.81 10.96
CA ILE A 100 7.75 2.62 10.38
C ILE A 100 7.49 2.56 8.88
N ILE A 101 6.27 2.86 8.43
CA ILE A 101 5.92 2.93 7.01
C ILE A 101 6.76 4.00 6.32
N ALA A 102 6.80 5.21 6.89
CA ALA A 102 7.59 6.30 6.34
C ALA A 102 9.07 5.95 6.23
N ASP A 103 9.66 5.40 7.29
CA ASP A 103 11.06 5.00 7.33
C ASP A 103 11.34 3.89 6.31
N SER A 104 10.50 2.85 6.23
CA SER A 104 10.71 1.75 5.29
C SER A 104 10.70 2.21 3.84
N VAL A 105 9.78 3.09 3.47
CA VAL A 105 9.69 3.65 2.11
C VAL A 105 10.89 4.56 1.81
N GLU A 106 11.26 5.42 2.74
CA GLU A 106 12.43 6.30 2.61
C GLU A 106 13.72 5.49 2.42
N TYR A 107 13.94 4.44 3.23
CA TYR A 107 15.10 3.56 3.13
C TYR A 107 15.19 2.88 1.77
N MET A 108 14.10 2.24 1.31
CA MET A 108 14.09 1.54 0.04
C MET A 108 14.40 2.47 -1.13
N VAL A 109 13.74 3.62 -1.18
CA VAL A 109 13.88 4.59 -2.28
C VAL A 109 15.26 5.25 -2.28
N ASN A 110 15.79 5.62 -1.11
CA ASN A 110 17.09 6.27 -1.02
C ASN A 110 18.26 5.30 -1.22
N ALA A 111 18.18 4.08 -0.68
CA ALA A 111 19.23 3.06 -0.83
C ALA A 111 19.39 2.64 -2.29
N HIS A 112 18.30 2.48 -3.02
CA HIS A 112 18.31 2.06 -4.43
C HIS A 112 18.28 3.22 -5.44
N LYS A 113 18.27 4.47 -4.93
CA LYS A 113 18.31 5.69 -5.76
C LYS A 113 17.20 5.75 -6.82
N ALA A 114 16.00 5.30 -6.50
CA ALA A 114 14.87 5.40 -7.41
C ALA A 114 14.58 6.85 -7.80
N ASP A 115 14.23 7.09 -9.06
CA ASP A 115 14.05 8.43 -9.63
C ASP A 115 12.69 9.05 -9.32
N ALA A 116 11.69 8.20 -9.12
CA ALA A 116 10.33 8.58 -8.73
C ALA A 116 9.70 7.46 -7.90
N LEU A 117 8.56 7.76 -7.28
CA LEU A 117 7.85 6.85 -6.41
C LEU A 117 6.35 6.82 -6.75
N VAL A 118 5.79 5.62 -6.84
CA VAL A 118 4.34 5.41 -6.79
C VAL A 118 4.00 4.79 -5.45
N CYS A 119 3.08 5.40 -4.72
CA CYS A 119 2.55 4.91 -3.45
C CYS A 119 1.19 4.26 -3.67
N ILE A 120 1.06 2.97 -3.44
CA ILE A 120 -0.22 2.26 -3.47
C ILE A 120 -0.67 2.08 -2.02
N SER A 121 -1.66 2.87 -1.62
CA SER A 121 -2.07 2.97 -0.23
C SER A 121 -3.58 2.91 -0.07
N ASN A 122 -3.97 2.47 1.11
CA ASN A 122 -5.32 2.56 1.63
C ASN A 122 -5.24 2.78 3.14
N CYS A 123 -6.37 3.06 3.79
CA CYS A 123 -6.45 3.27 5.23
C CYS A 123 -5.70 4.50 5.78
N ASP A 124 -6.08 4.89 6.98
CA ASP A 124 -5.73 6.15 7.63
C ASP A 124 -4.34 6.20 8.32
N LYS A 125 -3.63 5.07 8.37
CA LYS A 125 -2.24 4.99 8.88
C LYS A 125 -1.24 4.88 7.72
N VAL A 126 -1.57 4.07 6.71
CA VAL A 126 -0.66 3.80 5.59
C VAL A 126 -0.50 5.02 4.69
N THR A 127 -1.61 5.65 4.31
CA THR A 127 -1.58 6.84 3.43
C THR A 127 -0.75 7.98 4.04
N PRO A 128 -0.97 8.43 5.29
CA PRO A 128 -0.11 9.45 5.88
C PRO A 128 1.33 8.99 6.11
N GLY A 129 1.58 7.71 6.42
CA GLY A 129 2.94 7.18 6.50
C GLY A 129 3.70 7.31 5.19
N MET A 130 3.09 6.91 4.09
CA MET A 130 3.66 7.09 2.74
C MET A 130 3.79 8.58 2.35
N LEU A 131 2.84 9.43 2.76
CA LEU A 131 2.95 10.88 2.54
C LEU A 131 4.13 11.49 3.29
N MET A 132 4.38 11.07 4.53
CA MET A 132 5.56 11.47 5.29
C MET A 132 6.85 11.10 4.54
N ALA A 133 6.95 9.88 4.01
CA ALA A 133 8.09 9.46 3.19
C ALA A 133 8.22 10.33 1.93
N ALA A 134 7.13 10.58 1.22
CA ALA A 134 7.13 11.43 0.02
C ALA A 134 7.69 12.83 0.30
N MET A 135 7.29 13.43 1.43
CA MET A 135 7.78 14.75 1.86
C MET A 135 9.28 14.75 2.20
N ARG A 136 9.80 13.64 2.78
CA ARG A 136 11.22 13.50 3.11
C ARG A 136 12.10 13.25 1.88
N LEU A 137 11.57 12.53 0.88
CA LEU A 137 12.32 12.10 -0.30
C LEU A 137 12.59 13.22 -1.31
N ASN A 138 11.70 14.20 -1.41
CA ASN A 138 11.78 15.31 -2.37
C ASN A 138 12.06 14.87 -3.82
N ILE A 139 11.35 13.86 -4.29
CA ILE A 139 11.33 13.35 -5.66
C ILE A 139 9.89 13.36 -6.19
N PRO A 140 9.66 13.18 -7.50
CA PRO A 140 8.30 13.03 -8.01
C PRO A 140 7.59 11.84 -7.37
N VAL A 141 6.38 12.06 -6.82
CA VAL A 141 5.57 11.02 -6.19
C VAL A 141 4.13 11.13 -6.69
N ILE A 142 3.52 9.97 -6.92
CA ILE A 142 2.09 9.84 -7.22
C ILE A 142 1.45 8.80 -6.28
N PHE A 143 0.21 9.02 -5.89
CA PHE A 143 -0.57 8.10 -5.08
C PHE A 143 -1.63 7.38 -5.91
N VAL A 144 -1.75 6.09 -5.68
CA VAL A 144 -2.82 5.22 -6.18
C VAL A 144 -3.60 4.72 -4.98
N SER A 145 -4.85 5.13 -4.86
CA SER A 145 -5.74 4.71 -3.78
C SER A 145 -6.37 3.35 -4.10
N GLY A 146 -6.46 2.48 -3.10
CA GLY A 146 -7.20 1.23 -3.19
C GLY A 146 -8.72 1.40 -3.16
N GLY A 147 -9.21 2.59 -2.83
CA GLY A 147 -10.63 2.91 -2.77
C GLY A 147 -11.33 2.47 -1.47
N PRO A 148 -12.57 2.95 -1.26
CA PRO A 148 -13.39 2.59 -0.10
C PRO A 148 -14.01 1.20 -0.25
N MET A 149 -14.38 0.60 0.89
CA MET A 149 -15.22 -0.59 0.94
C MET A 149 -16.69 -0.21 0.65
N GLU A 150 -17.39 -1.08 -0.06
CA GLU A 150 -18.83 -0.94 -0.22
C GLU A 150 -19.54 -1.29 1.09
N ALA A 151 -20.53 -0.48 1.49
CA ALA A 151 -21.35 -0.77 2.66
C ALA A 151 -22.30 -1.95 2.39
N GLY A 152 -22.44 -2.83 3.37
CA GLY A 152 -23.25 -4.04 3.29
C GLY A 152 -24.75 -3.80 3.38
N ARG A 153 -25.51 -4.89 3.25
CA ARG A 153 -26.97 -4.89 3.42
C ARG A 153 -27.41 -6.15 4.16
N VAL A 154 -28.14 -5.97 5.22
CA VAL A 154 -28.82 -7.06 5.94
C VAL A 154 -30.20 -7.25 5.33
N LYS A 155 -30.60 -8.50 5.09
CA LYS A 155 -31.93 -8.82 4.56
C LYS A 155 -33.03 -8.37 5.51
N GLY A 156 -33.94 -7.54 5.03
CA GLY A 156 -35.03 -6.98 5.83
C GLY A 156 -34.69 -5.67 6.56
N CYS A 157 -33.46 -5.13 6.34
CA CYS A 157 -33.05 -3.84 6.83
C CYS A 157 -32.97 -2.82 5.68
N ASP A 158 -33.59 -1.66 5.86
CA ASP A 158 -33.64 -0.64 4.80
C ASP A 158 -32.38 0.22 4.71
N HIS A 159 -31.55 0.23 5.73
CA HIS A 159 -30.30 0.96 5.74
C HIS A 159 -29.10 0.07 5.38
N LYS A 160 -28.04 0.69 4.91
CA LYS A 160 -26.75 0.04 4.71
C LYS A 160 -26.05 -0.12 6.06
N VAL A 161 -25.22 -1.16 6.15
CA VAL A 161 -24.45 -1.47 7.36
C VAL A 161 -22.95 -1.49 7.03
N ASP A 162 -22.15 -1.08 8.00
CA ASP A 162 -20.69 -1.09 7.94
C ASP A 162 -20.06 -1.66 9.22
N LEU A 163 -18.76 -1.55 9.37
CA LEU A 163 -18.02 -2.01 10.54
C LEU A 163 -18.57 -1.42 11.84
N ILE A 164 -18.93 -0.14 11.83
CA ILE A 164 -19.41 0.57 13.04
C ILE A 164 -20.78 0.05 13.45
N ASP A 165 -21.65 -0.24 12.49
CA ASP A 165 -22.97 -0.84 12.78
C ASP A 165 -22.82 -2.21 13.47
N ALA A 166 -21.87 -3.04 12.99
CA ALA A 166 -21.59 -4.33 13.63
C ALA A 166 -21.13 -4.15 15.10
N MET A 167 -20.29 -3.15 15.37
CA MET A 167 -19.84 -2.83 16.73
C MET A 167 -20.99 -2.32 17.62
N ILE A 168 -21.85 -1.45 17.09
CA ILE A 168 -23.00 -0.90 17.82
C ILE A 168 -23.97 -2.03 18.17
N VAL A 169 -24.36 -2.84 17.19
CA VAL A 169 -25.31 -3.94 17.40
C VAL A 169 -24.78 -4.96 18.42
N SER A 170 -23.47 -5.26 18.38
CA SER A 170 -22.86 -6.19 19.35
C SER A 170 -22.85 -5.67 20.80
N ALA A 171 -22.98 -4.36 21.01
CA ALA A 171 -23.01 -3.73 22.32
C ALA A 171 -24.45 -3.60 22.91
N GLU A 172 -25.47 -3.86 22.09
CA GLU A 172 -26.87 -3.73 22.52
C GLU A 172 -27.32 -4.93 23.40
N PRO A 173 -27.80 -4.71 24.63
CA PRO A 173 -28.04 -5.80 25.59
C PRO A 173 -29.17 -6.78 25.21
N ASN A 174 -30.08 -6.37 24.32
CA ASN A 174 -31.28 -7.12 23.97
C ASN A 174 -31.28 -7.69 22.56
N VAL A 175 -30.15 -7.61 21.87
CA VAL A 175 -29.96 -8.15 20.49
C VAL A 175 -29.54 -9.62 20.62
N SER A 176 -30.12 -10.47 19.77
CA SER A 176 -29.78 -11.90 19.74
C SER A 176 -28.45 -12.14 19.00
N ASP A 177 -27.83 -13.29 19.30
CA ASP A 177 -26.59 -13.69 18.58
C ASP A 177 -26.84 -13.85 17.07
N GLU A 178 -28.05 -14.26 16.66
CA GLU A 178 -28.44 -14.37 15.26
C GLU A 178 -28.48 -13.00 14.56
N GLU A 179 -28.97 -11.98 15.23
CA GLU A 179 -29.01 -10.61 14.69
C GLU A 179 -27.61 -10.02 14.60
N VAL A 180 -26.75 -10.21 15.62
CA VAL A 180 -25.35 -9.80 15.58
C VAL A 180 -24.63 -10.46 14.40
N ASN A 181 -24.76 -11.78 14.26
CA ASN A 181 -24.12 -12.53 13.17
C ASN A 181 -24.63 -12.11 11.76
N ALA A 182 -25.88 -11.72 11.63
CA ALA A 182 -26.43 -11.22 10.38
C ALA A 182 -25.79 -9.88 9.96
N VAL A 183 -25.57 -8.96 10.91
CA VAL A 183 -24.91 -7.67 10.65
C VAL A 183 -23.42 -7.89 10.41
N GLU A 184 -22.73 -8.67 11.25
CA GLU A 184 -21.32 -8.99 11.12
C GLU A 184 -20.98 -9.58 9.74
N SER A 185 -21.80 -10.53 9.27
CA SER A 185 -21.62 -11.17 7.96
C SER A 185 -21.85 -10.23 6.79
N ALA A 186 -22.59 -9.15 6.98
CA ALA A 186 -22.94 -8.20 5.92
C ALA A 186 -22.05 -6.93 5.92
N ALA A 187 -21.50 -6.57 7.07
CA ALA A 187 -20.87 -5.26 7.30
C ALA A 187 -19.68 -4.95 6.39
N CYS A 188 -18.88 -5.96 6.04
CA CYS A 188 -17.66 -5.81 5.22
C CYS A 188 -17.70 -6.70 3.98
N PRO A 189 -18.54 -6.41 2.97
CA PRO A 189 -18.84 -7.33 1.87
C PRO A 189 -17.75 -7.39 0.78
N THR A 190 -16.85 -6.41 0.72
CA THR A 190 -15.85 -6.29 -0.35
C THR A 190 -14.47 -5.89 0.19
N CYS A 191 -13.44 -5.95 -0.67
CA CYS A 191 -12.16 -5.31 -0.39
C CYS A 191 -12.28 -3.79 -0.53
N GLY A 192 -11.61 -3.05 0.35
CA GLY A 192 -11.60 -1.60 0.35
C GLY A 192 -11.32 -1.04 1.74
N SER A 193 -11.10 0.27 1.87
CA SER A 193 -10.95 0.92 3.17
C SER A 193 -12.26 0.82 3.95
N CYS A 194 -12.18 0.40 5.21
CA CYS A 194 -13.35 0.22 6.10
C CYS A 194 -13.84 1.52 6.76
N SER A 195 -13.22 2.64 6.49
CA SER A 195 -13.56 3.98 7.02
C SER A 195 -13.69 5.02 5.91
#